data_e88cd874786d0cc6b25dfd68c5ea7801
#
_entry.id   e88cd874786d0cc6b25dfd68c5ea7801
#
_cell.length_a   1.000
_cell.length_b   1.000
_cell.length_c   1.000
_cell.angle_alpha   90.00
_cell.angle_beta   90.00
_cell.angle_gamma   90.00
#
_symmetry.space_group_name_H-M   'P 1'
#
loop_
_entity.id
_entity.type
_entity.pdbx_description
1 polymer ?
#
loop_
_entity_poly.entity_id
_entity_poly.type
_entity_poly.pdbx_seq_one_letter_code
_entity_poly.pdbx_strand_id
1 'polypeptide(L)'
;MKRSNLLFLSALVFALISVCATSGCRKKNANPFPASGAVAGWEKSSETRIFEPKDLWQYIDGDSEQFIQAGVVSTATCDYKYKGQLEAVVDVYTMSGPDGAQTILERGQTKEAQLVHVGDEGMQYSQSVHFRKGRYLVRIVAYESTPETSRALVALAHGVETNL
;
A
#
# COMPACT_ATOMS: atom_id res chain seq x y z
N MET A 1 41.70 76.52 14.47
CA MET A 1 42.36 75.61 13.55
C MET A 1 42.40 74.23 14.24
N LYS A 2 41.60 73.26 13.84
CA LYS A 2 41.89 71.85 13.75
C LYS A 2 40.59 71.12 13.44
N ARG A 3 40.52 70.52 12.27
CA ARG A 3 39.41 69.74 11.75
C ARG A 3 39.43 68.38 12.46
N SER A 4 38.27 67.96 12.95
CA SER A 4 38.08 66.62 13.47
C SER A 4 37.19 65.84 12.52
N ASN A 5 37.76 64.77 11.93
CA ASN A 5 37.05 63.86 11.00
C ASN A 5 36.21 62.88 11.82
N LEU A 6 34.90 62.93 11.56
CA LEU A 6 33.97 61.95 12.14
C LEU A 6 33.78 60.82 11.13
N LEU A 7 34.38 59.67 11.45
CA LEU A 7 34.22 58.45 10.69
C LEU A 7 32.88 57.82 11.04
N PHE A 8 31.94 57.80 10.06
CA PHE A 8 30.72 57.01 10.17
C PHE A 8 31.02 55.55 9.91
N LEU A 9 30.92 54.74 10.96
CA LEU A 9 30.99 53.30 10.88
C LEU A 9 29.57 52.78 10.59
N SER A 10 29.30 52.42 9.35
CA SER A 10 28.05 51.83 8.91
C SER A 10 28.09 50.34 9.24
N ALA A 11 27.36 49.91 10.28
CA ALA A 11 27.16 48.52 10.62
C ALA A 11 26.08 47.93 9.74
N LEU A 12 26.47 47.12 8.76
CA LEU A 12 25.58 46.37 7.90
C LEU A 12 25.10 45.13 8.68
N VAL A 13 23.87 45.17 9.18
CA VAL A 13 23.20 44.02 9.81
C VAL A 13 22.66 43.13 8.72
N PHE A 14 23.34 42.01 8.44
CA PHE A 14 22.79 40.94 7.60
C PHE A 14 21.77 40.13 8.43
N ALA A 15 20.48 40.38 8.18
CA ALA A 15 19.42 39.51 8.68
C ALA A 15 19.40 38.24 7.83
N LEU A 16 19.95 37.13 8.36
CA LEU A 16 19.76 35.79 7.81
C LEU A 16 18.30 35.35 8.06
N ILE A 17 17.48 35.48 7.05
CA ILE A 17 16.15 34.89 7.03
C ILE A 17 16.35 33.38 6.77
N SER A 18 16.36 32.59 7.84
CA SER A 18 16.32 31.12 7.76
C SER A 18 14.92 30.71 7.31
N VAL A 19 14.76 30.44 6.02
CA VAL A 19 13.54 29.84 5.47
C VAL A 19 13.54 28.38 5.90
N CYS A 20 12.91 28.05 7.03
CA CYS A 20 12.54 26.69 7.35
C CYS A 20 11.52 26.19 6.31
N ALA A 21 12.03 25.50 5.29
CA ALA A 21 11.20 24.71 4.41
C ALA A 21 10.58 23.57 5.25
N THR A 22 9.38 23.81 5.79
CA THR A 22 8.55 22.73 6.34
C THR A 22 8.12 21.87 5.16
N SER A 23 8.91 20.82 4.88
CA SER A 23 8.48 19.72 4.03
C SER A 23 7.30 19.07 4.71
N GLY A 24 6.10 19.64 4.50
CA GLY A 24 4.87 18.99 4.89
C GLY A 24 4.82 17.64 4.17
N CYS A 25 5.04 16.56 4.91
CA CYS A 25 4.68 15.22 4.46
C CYS A 25 3.18 15.25 4.16
N ARG A 26 2.83 15.60 2.94
CA ARG A 26 1.51 15.39 2.40
C ARG A 26 1.34 13.88 2.43
N LYS A 27 0.58 13.35 3.39
CA LYS A 27 0.07 11.98 3.33
C LYS A 27 -0.69 11.88 2.01
N LYS A 28 -0.01 11.44 0.97
CA LYS A 28 -0.66 10.96 -0.23
C LYS A 28 -1.52 9.80 0.26
N ASN A 29 -2.84 9.93 0.25
CA ASN A 29 -3.71 8.77 0.19
C ASN A 29 -3.44 8.16 -1.17
N ALA A 30 -2.32 7.45 -1.28
CA ALA A 30 -1.95 6.77 -2.49
C ALA A 30 -3.02 5.69 -2.69
N ASN A 31 -3.69 5.74 -3.83
CA ASN A 31 -4.55 4.65 -4.27
C ASN A 31 -3.65 3.42 -4.41
N PRO A 32 -3.81 2.37 -3.59
CA PRO A 32 -2.93 1.20 -3.64
C PRO A 32 -3.09 0.40 -4.94
N PHE A 33 -4.15 0.66 -5.68
CA PHE A 33 -4.53 -0.10 -6.86
C PHE A 33 -3.87 0.47 -8.12
N PRO A 34 -3.06 -0.31 -8.85
CA PRO A 34 -2.51 0.11 -10.14
C PRO A 34 -3.61 0.56 -11.10
N ALA A 35 -3.35 1.62 -11.87
CA ALA A 35 -4.24 2.00 -12.95
C ALA A 35 -4.29 0.91 -14.04
N SER A 36 -5.38 0.86 -14.82
CA SER A 36 -5.48 -0.05 -15.97
C SER A 36 -4.26 0.10 -16.88
N GLY A 37 -3.63 -1.02 -17.22
CA GLY A 37 -2.45 -1.08 -18.07
C GLY A 37 -1.12 -0.70 -17.38
N ALA A 38 -1.13 -0.24 -16.11
CA ALA A 38 0.11 0.04 -15.37
C ALA A 38 0.91 -1.23 -15.07
N VAL A 39 0.23 -2.38 -14.96
CA VAL A 39 0.83 -3.70 -14.91
C VAL A 39 0.44 -4.43 -16.19
N ALA A 40 1.42 -4.93 -16.92
CA ALA A 40 1.21 -5.53 -18.24
C ALA A 40 0.13 -6.61 -18.23
N GLY A 41 -0.89 -6.43 -19.07
CA GLY A 41 -2.01 -7.34 -19.24
C GLY A 41 -3.13 -7.19 -18.19
N TRP A 42 -2.95 -6.38 -17.14
CA TRP A 42 -3.95 -6.14 -16.11
C TRP A 42 -4.74 -4.86 -16.33
N GLU A 43 -6.05 -4.95 -16.22
CA GLU A 43 -6.97 -3.82 -16.28
C GLU A 43 -7.90 -3.87 -15.08
N LYS A 44 -8.19 -2.72 -14.49
CA LYS A 44 -9.24 -2.60 -13.46
C LYS A 44 -10.60 -2.91 -14.08
N SER A 45 -11.37 -3.74 -13.42
CA SER A 45 -12.72 -4.12 -13.88
C SER A 45 -13.84 -3.66 -12.95
N SER A 46 -13.51 -3.05 -11.80
CA SER A 46 -14.48 -2.45 -10.89
C SER A 46 -13.99 -1.12 -10.31
N GLU A 47 -14.92 -0.35 -9.74
CA GLU A 47 -14.59 0.76 -8.87
C GLU A 47 -14.01 0.26 -7.54
N THR A 48 -13.16 1.09 -6.93
CA THR A 48 -12.62 0.80 -5.59
C THR A 48 -13.73 0.91 -4.55
N ARG A 49 -13.93 -0.15 -3.77
CA ARG A 49 -14.82 -0.17 -2.60
C ARG A 49 -13.97 -0.07 -1.34
N ILE A 50 -14.46 0.66 -0.33
CA ILE A 50 -13.78 0.83 0.95
C ILE A 50 -14.74 0.45 2.06
N PHE A 51 -14.25 -0.35 3.01
CA PHE A 51 -14.99 -0.80 4.18
C PHE A 51 -14.29 -0.32 5.45
N GLU A 52 -15.07 0.26 6.36
CA GLU A 52 -14.63 0.50 7.73
C GLU A 52 -14.71 -0.79 8.56
N PRO A 53 -14.02 -0.90 9.69
CA PRO A 53 -14.05 -2.13 10.51
C PRO A 53 -15.45 -2.59 10.88
N LYS A 54 -16.35 -1.66 11.19
CA LYS A 54 -17.75 -1.97 11.56
C LYS A 54 -18.58 -2.58 10.42
N ASP A 55 -18.19 -2.31 9.17
CA ASP A 55 -18.90 -2.75 7.96
C ASP A 55 -18.19 -3.92 7.26
N LEU A 56 -17.03 -4.34 7.76
CA LEU A 56 -16.18 -5.35 7.13
C LEU A 56 -16.89 -6.71 7.00
N TRP A 57 -17.80 -7.04 7.93
CA TRP A 57 -18.63 -8.25 7.89
C TRP A 57 -19.50 -8.36 6.63
N GLN A 58 -19.86 -7.23 6.01
CA GLN A 58 -20.62 -7.21 4.75
C GLN A 58 -19.80 -7.69 3.56
N TYR A 59 -18.49 -7.71 3.70
CA TYR A 59 -17.54 -8.09 2.65
C TYR A 59 -16.93 -9.47 2.86
N ILE A 60 -16.40 -9.76 4.06
CA ILE A 60 -15.68 -11.00 4.35
C ILE A 60 -16.37 -11.87 5.40
N ASP A 61 -17.69 -11.68 5.62
CA ASP A 61 -18.55 -12.47 6.50
C ASP A 61 -17.78 -13.02 7.73
N GLY A 62 -17.86 -14.29 8.05
CA GLY A 62 -17.33 -14.91 9.28
C GLY A 62 -15.85 -14.63 9.63
N ASP A 63 -15.05 -14.18 8.66
CA ASP A 63 -13.62 -13.87 8.89
C ASP A 63 -13.37 -12.45 9.42
N SER A 64 -14.35 -11.54 9.39
CA SER A 64 -14.17 -10.13 9.76
C SER A 64 -13.63 -9.93 11.17
N GLU A 65 -14.07 -10.75 12.13
CA GLU A 65 -13.69 -10.64 13.54
C GLU A 65 -12.17 -10.77 13.76
N GLN A 66 -11.50 -11.69 13.07
CA GLN A 66 -10.04 -11.84 13.20
C GLN A 66 -9.27 -10.62 12.70
N PHE A 67 -9.77 -9.92 11.66
CA PHE A 67 -9.16 -8.68 11.18
C PHE A 67 -9.39 -7.53 12.15
N ILE A 68 -10.58 -7.46 12.75
CA ILE A 68 -10.92 -6.47 13.78
C ILE A 68 -10.01 -6.64 15.00
N GLN A 69 -9.85 -7.87 15.50
CA GLN A 69 -8.96 -8.20 16.62
C GLN A 69 -7.49 -7.91 16.31
N ALA A 70 -7.05 -8.09 15.05
CA ALA A 70 -5.72 -7.73 14.60
C ALA A 70 -5.54 -6.23 14.34
N GLY A 71 -6.58 -5.42 14.54
CA GLY A 71 -6.52 -3.96 14.46
C GLY A 71 -6.62 -3.41 13.05
N VAL A 72 -7.50 -3.97 12.20
CA VAL A 72 -7.81 -3.37 10.90
C VAL A 72 -8.41 -1.97 11.09
N VAL A 73 -7.95 -1.03 10.27
CA VAL A 73 -8.40 0.37 10.26
C VAL A 73 -9.31 0.64 9.07
N SER A 74 -9.00 0.04 7.92
CA SER A 74 -9.82 0.09 6.72
C SER A 74 -9.44 -1.04 5.78
N THR A 75 -10.38 -1.45 4.94
CA THR A 75 -10.15 -2.39 3.85
C THR A 75 -10.57 -1.75 2.54
N ALA A 76 -9.69 -1.77 1.57
CA ALA A 76 -10.00 -1.36 0.21
C ALA A 76 -9.94 -2.57 -0.72
N THR A 77 -10.87 -2.68 -1.67
CA THR A 77 -10.92 -3.78 -2.64
C THR A 77 -11.19 -3.29 -4.04
N CYS A 78 -10.61 -3.98 -5.01
CA CYS A 78 -10.79 -3.68 -6.44
C CYS A 78 -10.61 -4.93 -7.27
N ASP A 79 -11.47 -5.12 -8.27
CA ASP A 79 -11.41 -6.25 -9.19
C ASP A 79 -10.55 -5.90 -10.42
N TYR A 80 -9.86 -6.91 -10.93
CA TYR A 80 -9.00 -6.83 -12.11
C TYR A 80 -9.27 -7.95 -13.09
N LYS A 81 -8.99 -7.70 -14.37
CA LYS A 81 -8.96 -8.70 -15.44
C LYS A 81 -7.58 -8.73 -16.09
N TYR A 82 -7.03 -9.93 -16.25
CA TYR A 82 -5.81 -10.16 -16.99
C TYR A 82 -6.13 -10.66 -18.40
N LYS A 83 -5.69 -9.89 -19.42
CA LYS A 83 -5.93 -10.17 -20.84
C LYS A 83 -7.42 -10.45 -21.17
N GLY A 84 -8.32 -9.79 -20.43
CA GLY A 84 -9.76 -9.91 -20.63
C GLY A 84 -10.40 -11.25 -20.18
N GLN A 85 -9.63 -12.18 -19.62
CA GLN A 85 -10.09 -13.53 -19.29
C GLN A 85 -9.99 -13.86 -17.80
N LEU A 86 -8.77 -13.85 -17.23
CA LEU A 86 -8.56 -14.19 -15.83
C LEU A 86 -9.01 -13.06 -14.91
N GLU A 87 -9.96 -13.35 -14.04
CA GLU A 87 -10.44 -12.41 -13.04
C GLU A 87 -9.70 -12.59 -11.70
N ALA A 88 -9.38 -11.48 -11.06
CA ALA A 88 -8.77 -11.46 -9.72
C ALA A 88 -9.31 -10.30 -8.90
N VAL A 89 -9.43 -10.51 -7.60
CA VAL A 89 -9.72 -9.47 -6.62
C VAL A 89 -8.44 -9.09 -5.86
N VAL A 90 -8.24 -7.82 -5.64
CA VAL A 90 -7.16 -7.27 -4.82
C VAL A 90 -7.76 -6.62 -3.58
N ASP A 91 -7.40 -7.14 -2.41
CA ASP A 91 -7.76 -6.57 -1.12
C ASP A 91 -6.53 -5.96 -0.44
N VAL A 92 -6.67 -4.75 0.03
CA VAL A 92 -5.66 -4.05 0.82
C VAL A 92 -6.24 -3.70 2.19
N TYR A 93 -5.77 -4.41 3.20
CA TYR A 93 -6.12 -4.16 4.60
C TYR A 93 -5.10 -3.23 5.21
N THR A 94 -5.53 -2.06 5.66
CA THR A 94 -4.70 -1.14 6.43
C THR A 94 -4.86 -1.47 7.91
N MET A 95 -3.80 -1.93 8.54
CA MET A 95 -3.79 -2.29 9.96
C MET A 95 -3.33 -1.09 10.81
N SER A 96 -3.60 -1.12 12.09
CA SER A 96 -3.11 -0.13 13.07
C SER A 96 -1.58 -0.14 13.21
N GLY A 97 -0.95 -1.29 12.96
CA GLY A 97 0.50 -1.48 12.98
C GLY A 97 0.95 -2.71 12.18
N PRO A 98 2.26 -2.91 12.00
CA PRO A 98 2.81 -4.03 11.25
C PRO A 98 2.50 -5.39 11.87
N ASP A 99 2.39 -5.48 13.20
CA ASP A 99 2.13 -6.74 13.92
C ASP A 99 0.76 -7.32 13.56
N GLY A 100 -0.24 -6.46 13.34
CA GLY A 100 -1.57 -6.90 12.89
C GLY A 100 -1.51 -7.51 11.49
N ALA A 101 -0.77 -6.89 10.58
CA ALA A 101 -0.57 -7.41 9.22
C ALA A 101 0.17 -8.75 9.25
N GLN A 102 1.22 -8.87 10.08
CA GLN A 102 1.97 -10.11 10.28
C GLN A 102 1.06 -11.22 10.82
N THR A 103 0.30 -10.92 11.87
CA THR A 103 -0.60 -11.90 12.51
C THR A 103 -1.58 -12.52 11.52
N ILE A 104 -2.18 -11.70 10.64
CA ILE A 104 -3.15 -12.21 9.65
C ILE A 104 -2.43 -12.98 8.53
N LEU A 105 -1.26 -12.52 8.08
CA LEU A 105 -0.47 -13.22 7.06
C LEU A 105 -0.11 -14.64 7.53
N GLU A 106 0.41 -14.78 8.77
CA GLU A 106 0.78 -16.05 9.37
C GLU A 106 -0.41 -16.99 9.55
N ARG A 107 -1.56 -16.47 10.00
CA ARG A 107 -2.80 -17.28 10.16
C ARG A 107 -3.28 -17.86 8.83
N GLY A 108 -3.08 -17.14 7.74
CA GLY A 108 -3.45 -17.58 6.39
C GLY A 108 -2.44 -18.53 5.76
N GLN A 109 -1.30 -18.77 6.38
CA GLN A 109 -0.25 -19.60 5.82
C GLN A 109 -0.61 -21.09 5.87
N THR A 110 -0.46 -21.77 4.73
CA THR A 110 -0.64 -23.21 4.61
C THR A 110 0.67 -23.90 4.18
N LYS A 111 0.70 -25.22 4.21
CA LYS A 111 1.86 -26.02 3.76
C LYS A 111 2.17 -25.87 2.27
N GLU A 112 1.22 -25.36 1.49
CA GLU A 112 1.34 -25.15 0.05
C GLU A 112 1.94 -23.77 -0.28
N ALA A 113 2.12 -22.91 0.72
CA ALA A 113 2.68 -21.58 0.55
C ALA A 113 4.13 -21.65 0.04
N GLN A 114 4.41 -20.91 -1.02
CA GLN A 114 5.76 -20.70 -1.53
C GLN A 114 6.16 -19.25 -1.25
N LEU A 115 7.38 -19.05 -0.77
CA LEU A 115 7.91 -17.70 -0.55
C LEU A 115 8.05 -16.98 -1.89
N VAL A 116 7.63 -15.71 -1.93
CA VAL A 116 7.80 -14.82 -3.07
C VAL A 116 8.34 -13.47 -2.58
N HIS A 117 9.24 -12.86 -3.37
CA HIS A 117 9.86 -11.58 -3.03
C HIS A 117 8.91 -10.42 -3.37
N VAL A 118 7.89 -10.21 -2.55
CA VAL A 118 6.94 -9.08 -2.64
C VAL A 118 6.69 -8.56 -1.23
N GLY A 119 6.77 -7.25 -1.06
CA GLY A 119 6.64 -6.63 0.24
C GLY A 119 7.79 -6.97 1.20
N ASP A 120 7.51 -6.88 2.50
CA ASP A 120 8.45 -7.32 3.55
C ASP A 120 8.44 -8.85 3.69
N GLU A 121 7.29 -9.46 3.42
CA GLU A 121 7.07 -10.91 3.43
C GLU A 121 5.91 -11.25 2.49
N GLY A 122 6.13 -12.20 1.57
CA GLY A 122 5.13 -12.61 0.58
C GLY A 122 5.03 -14.12 0.46
N MET A 123 3.79 -14.58 0.27
CA MET A 123 3.41 -15.98 0.07
C MET A 123 2.63 -16.11 -1.23
N GLN A 124 3.02 -17.06 -2.04
CA GLN A 124 2.34 -17.43 -3.28
C GLN A 124 1.69 -18.79 -3.14
N TYR A 125 0.48 -18.91 -3.66
CA TYR A 125 -0.30 -20.13 -3.81
C TYR A 125 -0.68 -20.33 -5.28
N SER A 126 -1.37 -21.41 -5.61
CA SER A 126 -1.79 -21.69 -6.99
C SER A 126 -2.68 -20.59 -7.60
N GLN A 127 -3.54 -19.98 -6.79
CA GLN A 127 -4.53 -18.99 -7.20
C GLN A 127 -4.45 -17.67 -6.43
N SER A 128 -3.46 -17.49 -5.56
CA SER A 128 -3.36 -16.25 -4.79
C SER A 128 -1.93 -15.87 -4.44
N VAL A 129 -1.77 -14.57 -4.17
CA VAL A 129 -0.56 -13.99 -3.58
C VAL A 129 -1.00 -13.17 -2.38
N HIS A 130 -0.42 -13.46 -1.22
CA HIS A 130 -0.63 -12.70 0.00
C HIS A 130 0.70 -12.11 0.43
N PHE A 131 0.72 -10.83 0.79
CA PHE A 131 1.94 -10.20 1.30
C PHE A 131 1.64 -9.09 2.28
N ARG A 132 2.62 -8.75 3.10
CA ARG A 132 2.59 -7.54 3.92
C ARG A 132 3.69 -6.56 3.50
N LYS A 133 3.43 -5.28 3.69
CA LYS A 133 4.40 -4.19 3.59
C LYS A 133 4.09 -3.18 4.70
N GLY A 134 4.98 -3.11 5.69
CA GLY A 134 4.71 -2.32 6.89
C GLY A 134 3.39 -2.73 7.54
N ARG A 135 2.47 -1.78 7.63
CA ARG A 135 1.13 -1.98 8.20
C ARG A 135 0.07 -2.50 7.21
N TYR A 136 0.43 -2.68 5.96
CA TYR A 136 -0.50 -3.15 4.94
C TYR A 136 -0.41 -4.68 4.80
N LEU A 137 -1.57 -5.33 4.84
CA LEU A 137 -1.73 -6.69 4.37
C LEU A 137 -2.45 -6.67 3.04
N VAL A 138 -1.92 -7.35 2.05
CA VAL A 138 -2.52 -7.46 0.72
C VAL A 138 -2.85 -8.91 0.43
N ARG A 139 -4.05 -9.14 -0.09
CA ARG A 139 -4.48 -10.44 -0.63
C ARG A 139 -4.93 -10.24 -2.07
N ILE A 140 -4.37 -11.02 -2.97
CA ILE A 140 -4.75 -11.06 -4.38
C ILE A 140 -5.20 -12.47 -4.68
N VAL A 141 -6.45 -12.64 -5.09
CA VAL A 141 -7.04 -13.96 -5.31
C VAL A 141 -7.64 -14.00 -6.71
N ALA A 142 -7.24 -14.99 -7.51
CA ALA A 142 -7.85 -15.30 -8.79
C ALA A 142 -8.92 -16.39 -8.66
N TYR A 143 -9.90 -16.35 -9.53
CA TYR A 143 -10.97 -17.36 -9.53
C TYR A 143 -10.60 -18.63 -10.29
N GLU A 144 -9.51 -18.60 -11.07
CA GLU A 144 -9.04 -19.74 -11.85
C GLU A 144 -7.56 -20.00 -11.60
N SER A 145 -7.13 -21.26 -11.75
CA SER A 145 -5.74 -21.68 -11.68
C SER A 145 -5.27 -22.20 -13.02
N THR A 146 -4.32 -21.50 -13.60
CA THR A 146 -3.60 -21.90 -14.83
C THR A 146 -2.10 -21.72 -14.60
N PRO A 147 -1.21 -22.31 -15.41
CA PRO A 147 0.23 -22.08 -15.30
C PRO A 147 0.63 -20.59 -15.45
N GLU A 148 -0.20 -19.78 -16.08
CA GLU A 148 0.02 -18.34 -16.24
C GLU A 148 -0.47 -17.54 -15.02
N THR A 149 -1.50 -18.01 -14.30
CA THR A 149 -2.14 -17.33 -13.15
C THR A 149 -1.11 -16.91 -12.11
N SER A 150 -0.28 -17.83 -11.64
CA SER A 150 0.72 -17.56 -10.60
C SER A 150 1.65 -16.40 -10.98
N ARG A 151 2.19 -16.38 -12.20
CA ARG A 151 3.08 -15.31 -12.66
C ARG A 151 2.37 -13.98 -12.83
N ALA A 152 1.14 -14.02 -13.35
CA ALA A 152 0.33 -12.83 -13.53
C ALA A 152 -0.01 -12.18 -12.18
N LEU A 153 -0.38 -12.98 -11.16
CA LEU A 153 -0.68 -12.48 -9.81
C LEU A 153 0.56 -11.87 -9.12
N VAL A 154 1.74 -12.46 -9.27
CA VAL A 154 2.99 -11.89 -8.73
C VAL A 154 3.29 -10.54 -9.40
N ALA A 155 3.09 -10.41 -10.70
CA ALA A 155 3.27 -9.13 -11.40
C ALA A 155 2.29 -8.07 -10.88
N LEU A 156 1.02 -8.43 -10.66
CA LEU A 156 0.02 -7.52 -10.07
C LEU A 156 0.39 -7.13 -8.64
N ALA A 157 0.89 -8.09 -7.85
CA ALA A 157 1.34 -7.85 -6.47
C ALA A 157 2.47 -6.80 -6.40
N HIS A 158 3.47 -6.87 -7.30
CA HIS A 158 4.51 -5.84 -7.40
C HIS A 158 3.94 -4.48 -7.80
N GLY A 159 2.92 -4.44 -8.67
CA GLY A 159 2.24 -3.20 -9.02
C GLY A 159 1.54 -2.55 -7.82
N VAL A 160 0.88 -3.36 -6.99
CA VAL A 160 0.26 -2.89 -5.74
C VAL A 160 1.34 -2.46 -4.74
N GLU A 161 2.38 -3.26 -4.55
CA GLU A 161 3.50 -2.96 -3.66
C GLU A 161 4.12 -1.58 -3.93
N THR A 162 4.28 -1.22 -5.20
CA THR A 162 4.88 0.06 -5.60
C THR A 162 4.05 1.27 -5.15
N ASN A 163 2.76 1.09 -4.94
CA ASN A 163 1.82 2.14 -4.54
C ASN A 163 1.63 2.25 -3.00
N LEU A 164 2.16 1.31 -2.23
CA LEU A 164 2.14 1.28 -0.76
C LEU A 164 3.44 1.89 -0.20
#